data_f8d0068dcf96663f463b9796a9802f89
#
_entry.id   f8d0068dcf96663f463b9796a9802f89
#
_cell.length_a   1.000
_cell.length_b   1.000
_cell.length_c   1.000
_cell.angle_alpha   90.00
_cell.angle_beta   90.00
_cell.angle_gamma   90.00
#
_symmetry.space_group_name_H-M   'P 1'
#
loop_
_entity.id
_entity.type
_entity.pdbx_description
1 polymer ?
#
loop_
_entity_poly.entity_id
_entity_poly.type
_entity_poly.pdbx_seq_one_letter_code
_entity_poly.pdbx_strand_id
1 'polypeptide(L)'
;ARISGVGEVAVWGAGNYAMRVWLDPQKVAQRGLTASEVVRAIREQNVQVAAGVIGASPSQPDTPMQFSVNAQGRLQSEDEFRDIVLKASPDGSITRLSDVARVQLDAAEYGLRSLLNNKPAIGMGIMQSPGANALDISAQVRATMAELEKDFPDSVEYRIEYDPTQFVRA
;
A
#
# COMPACT_ATOMS: atom_id res chain seq x y z
N ALA A 1 -2.29 -11.54 16.61
CA ALA A 1 -2.38 -11.66 18.08
C ALA A 1 -1.38 -10.69 18.72
N ARG A 2 -1.77 -10.00 19.81
CA ARG A 2 -0.81 -9.18 20.58
C ARG A 2 -0.12 -10.08 21.60
N ILE A 3 1.19 -10.19 21.51
CA ILE A 3 2.01 -10.91 22.50
C ILE A 3 2.17 -9.98 23.71
N SER A 4 1.84 -10.50 24.91
CA SER A 4 1.99 -9.76 26.15
C SER A 4 3.47 -9.48 26.45
N GLY A 5 3.79 -8.27 26.88
CA GLY A 5 5.16 -7.85 27.20
C GLY A 5 5.99 -7.35 26.02
N VAL A 6 5.48 -7.39 24.79
CA VAL A 6 6.10 -6.72 23.64
C VAL A 6 5.78 -5.23 23.69
N GLY A 7 6.82 -4.40 23.67
CA GLY A 7 6.69 -2.95 23.69
C GLY A 7 6.64 -2.34 22.30
N GLU A 8 7.51 -2.82 21.41
CA GLU A 8 7.62 -2.31 20.04
C GLU A 8 7.98 -3.44 19.07
N VAL A 9 7.50 -3.31 17.85
CA VAL A 9 7.92 -4.14 16.72
C VAL A 9 8.40 -3.21 15.61
N ALA A 10 9.71 -3.24 15.35
CA ALA A 10 10.33 -2.52 14.25
C ALA A 10 10.48 -3.44 13.05
N VAL A 11 10.10 -2.97 11.86
CA VAL A 11 10.20 -3.74 10.61
C VAL A 11 11.08 -2.98 9.64
N TRP A 12 12.12 -3.66 9.10
CA TRP A 12 13.07 -3.10 8.15
C TRP A 12 13.06 -3.87 6.84
N GLY A 13 13.15 -3.14 5.72
CA GLY A 13 13.17 -3.74 4.38
C GLY A 13 11.80 -4.16 3.85
N ALA A 14 10.73 -3.97 4.63
CA ALA A 14 9.37 -4.05 4.10
C ALA A 14 9.05 -2.74 3.39
N GLY A 15 9.04 -2.77 2.07
CA GLY A 15 8.58 -1.65 1.26
C GLY A 15 7.05 -1.60 1.23
N ASN A 16 6.49 -0.40 1.38
CA ASN A 16 5.10 -0.19 0.99
C ASN A 16 4.98 -0.30 -0.53
N TYR A 17 3.88 -0.85 -1.00
CA TYR A 17 3.56 -0.82 -2.43
C TYR A 17 2.95 0.53 -2.79
N ALA A 18 3.29 1.02 -3.99
CA ALA A 18 2.69 2.21 -4.57
C ALA A 18 2.45 2.01 -6.06
N MET A 19 1.43 2.66 -6.57
CA MET A 19 1.22 2.76 -8.01
C MET A 19 2.27 3.72 -8.58
N ARG A 20 3.25 3.18 -9.31
CA ARG A 20 4.32 3.97 -9.93
C ARG A 20 3.95 4.33 -11.36
N VAL A 21 4.13 5.60 -11.66
CA VAL A 21 3.88 6.17 -12.98
C VAL A 21 5.21 6.68 -13.54
N TRP A 22 5.72 6.00 -14.55
CA TRP A 22 6.96 6.36 -15.25
C TRP A 22 6.62 7.15 -16.49
N LEU A 23 6.73 8.47 -16.41
CA LEU A 23 6.46 9.36 -17.54
C LEU A 23 7.55 9.23 -18.61
N ASP A 24 7.12 9.18 -19.86
CA ASP A 24 7.98 9.32 -21.02
C ASP A 24 8.00 10.80 -21.45
N PRO A 25 9.11 11.53 -21.24
CA PRO A 25 9.17 12.96 -21.52
C PRO A 25 8.89 13.30 -22.99
N GLN A 26 9.31 12.44 -23.91
CA GLN A 26 9.10 12.68 -25.34
C GLN A 26 7.62 12.55 -25.70
N LYS A 27 6.95 11.51 -25.21
CA LYS A 27 5.51 11.32 -25.44
C LYS A 27 4.67 12.41 -24.79
N VAL A 28 5.02 12.83 -23.58
CA VAL A 28 4.37 13.95 -22.87
C VAL A 28 4.47 15.24 -23.71
N ALA A 29 5.68 15.55 -24.21
CA ALA A 29 5.90 16.73 -25.04
C ALA A 29 5.15 16.67 -26.39
N GLN A 30 5.16 15.49 -27.07
CA GLN A 30 4.43 15.28 -28.32
C GLN A 30 2.92 15.49 -28.20
N ARG A 31 2.35 15.21 -27.04
CA ARG A 31 0.92 15.46 -26.74
C ARG A 31 0.63 16.87 -26.24
N GLY A 32 1.66 17.74 -26.17
CA GLY A 32 1.54 19.09 -25.64
C GLY A 32 1.13 19.14 -24.19
N LEU A 33 1.63 18.20 -23.40
CA LEU A 33 1.39 18.08 -21.96
C LEU A 33 2.66 18.39 -21.17
N THR A 34 2.48 18.79 -19.92
CA THR A 34 3.54 18.93 -18.93
C THR A 34 3.42 17.87 -17.83
N ALA A 35 4.50 17.56 -17.15
CA ALA A 35 4.46 16.62 -16.01
C ALA A 35 3.49 17.09 -14.91
N SER A 36 3.38 18.40 -14.68
CA SER A 36 2.47 18.98 -13.70
C SER A 36 1.00 18.75 -14.05
N GLU A 37 0.65 18.82 -15.34
CA GLU A 37 -0.71 18.51 -15.79
C GLU A 37 -1.06 17.04 -15.61
N VAL A 38 -0.11 16.15 -15.89
CA VAL A 38 -0.30 14.71 -15.62
C VAL A 38 -0.53 14.44 -14.13
N VAL A 39 0.30 15.02 -13.25
CA VAL A 39 0.13 14.89 -11.80
C VAL A 39 -1.22 15.44 -11.33
N ARG A 40 -1.65 16.57 -11.88
CA ARG A 40 -2.96 17.16 -11.58
C ARG A 40 -4.10 16.23 -11.98
N ALA A 41 -4.09 15.71 -13.20
CA ALA A 41 -5.11 14.80 -13.70
C ALA A 41 -5.22 13.52 -12.86
N ILE A 42 -4.08 12.95 -12.45
CA ILE A 42 -4.05 11.79 -11.55
C ILE A 42 -4.70 12.13 -10.20
N ARG A 43 -4.38 13.28 -9.61
CA ARG A 43 -4.94 13.71 -8.33
C ARG A 43 -6.44 13.96 -8.40
N GLU A 44 -6.93 14.56 -9.48
CA GLU A 44 -8.33 14.87 -9.69
C GLU A 44 -9.19 13.61 -9.87
N GLN A 45 -8.66 12.56 -10.49
CA GLN A 45 -9.38 11.33 -10.77
C GLN A 45 -9.16 10.21 -9.73
N ASN A 46 -8.12 10.34 -8.89
CA ASN A 46 -7.85 9.38 -7.81
C ASN A 46 -8.26 9.96 -6.45
N VAL A 47 -9.51 10.33 -6.31
CA VAL A 47 -10.08 10.94 -5.11
C VAL A 47 -11.13 10.03 -4.50
N GLN A 48 -11.14 9.94 -3.18
CA GLN A 48 -12.24 9.29 -2.46
C GLN A 48 -13.34 10.32 -2.22
N VAL A 49 -14.48 10.12 -2.87
CA VAL A 49 -15.65 11.00 -2.74
C VAL A 49 -16.67 10.33 -1.83
N ALA A 50 -17.09 11.04 -0.76
CA ALA A 50 -18.28 10.67 0.00
C ALA A 50 -19.50 11.11 -0.80
N ALA A 51 -20.14 10.19 -1.51
CA ALA A 51 -21.19 10.51 -2.47
C ALA A 51 -22.55 10.83 -1.83
N GLY A 52 -22.75 10.50 -0.54
CA GLY A 52 -23.97 10.85 0.20
C GLY A 52 -25.20 10.04 -0.19
N VAL A 53 -26.37 10.57 0.14
CA VAL A 53 -27.68 9.95 -0.09
C VAL A 53 -28.60 10.98 -0.75
N ILE A 54 -29.24 10.60 -1.84
CA ILE A 54 -30.30 11.39 -2.48
C ILE A 54 -31.62 11.12 -1.74
N GLY A 55 -32.36 12.18 -1.41
CA GLY A 55 -33.63 12.07 -0.69
C GLY A 55 -33.47 12.00 0.85
N ALA A 56 -32.28 12.28 1.40
CA ALA A 56 -32.10 12.45 2.84
C ALA A 56 -32.76 13.75 3.34
N SER A 57 -33.23 13.75 4.61
CA SER A 57 -33.83 14.94 5.23
C SER A 57 -32.77 16.08 5.37
N PRO A 58 -33.14 17.36 5.11
CA PRO A 58 -34.50 17.85 4.77
C PRO A 58 -34.84 17.63 3.30
N SER A 59 -35.82 16.75 3.03
CA SER A 59 -36.35 16.48 1.70
C SER A 59 -37.76 17.08 1.54
N GLN A 60 -38.23 17.24 0.30
CA GLN A 60 -39.59 17.64 0.05
C GLN A 60 -40.58 16.55 0.56
N PRO A 61 -41.80 16.93 1.01
CA PRO A 61 -42.74 16.01 1.64
C PRO A 61 -43.12 14.77 0.84
N ASP A 62 -42.91 14.82 -0.48
CA ASP A 62 -43.29 13.75 -1.43
C ASP A 62 -42.11 12.86 -1.91
N THR A 63 -40.99 12.85 -1.23
CA THR A 63 -39.86 11.99 -1.63
C THR A 63 -39.88 10.67 -0.84
N PRO A 64 -40.55 9.63 -1.34
CA PRO A 64 -40.77 8.39 -0.58
C PRO A 64 -39.56 7.45 -0.51
N MET A 65 -38.48 7.73 -1.25
CA MET A 65 -37.34 6.83 -1.37
C MET A 65 -36.01 7.56 -1.18
N GLN A 66 -35.11 6.90 -0.45
CA GLN A 66 -33.71 7.32 -0.31
C GLN A 66 -32.83 6.42 -1.15
N PHE A 67 -31.93 7.01 -1.94
CA PHE A 67 -30.97 6.28 -2.74
C PHE A 67 -29.54 6.59 -2.26
N SER A 68 -28.82 5.57 -1.83
CA SER A 68 -27.38 5.69 -1.59
C SER A 68 -26.66 5.88 -2.91
N VAL A 69 -25.90 6.96 -3.04
CA VAL A 69 -25.03 7.19 -4.18
C VAL A 69 -23.66 6.57 -3.87
N ASN A 70 -23.31 5.51 -4.59
CA ASN A 70 -21.97 4.95 -4.52
C ASN A 70 -21.15 5.55 -5.65
N ALA A 71 -20.14 6.34 -5.29
CA ALA A 71 -19.12 6.79 -6.24
C ALA A 71 -17.95 5.80 -6.23
N GLN A 72 -17.30 5.64 -7.37
CA GLN A 72 -16.04 4.94 -7.44
C GLN A 72 -15.03 5.63 -6.50
N GLY A 73 -14.39 4.88 -5.63
CA GLY A 73 -13.38 5.39 -4.71
C GLY A 73 -12.04 5.64 -5.39
N ARG A 74 -10.96 5.56 -4.61
CA ARG A 74 -9.60 5.62 -5.18
C ARG A 74 -9.37 4.46 -6.14
N LEU A 75 -8.64 4.73 -7.19
CA LEU A 75 -8.19 3.73 -8.16
C LEU A 75 -7.28 2.71 -7.46
N GLN A 76 -7.46 1.43 -7.75
CA GLN A 76 -6.77 0.33 -7.07
C GLN A 76 -5.93 -0.52 -8.02
N SER A 77 -6.30 -0.60 -9.29
CA SER A 77 -5.62 -1.43 -10.29
C SER A 77 -4.75 -0.61 -11.25
N GLU A 78 -3.74 -1.27 -11.82
CA GLU A 78 -2.90 -0.65 -12.86
C GLU A 78 -3.72 -0.20 -14.06
N ASP A 79 -4.74 -0.98 -14.45
CA ASP A 79 -5.58 -0.68 -15.60
C ASP A 79 -6.45 0.57 -15.37
N GLU A 80 -7.02 0.72 -14.17
CA GLU A 80 -7.74 1.93 -13.81
C GLU A 80 -6.85 3.17 -13.89
N PHE A 81 -5.59 3.06 -13.45
CA PHE A 81 -4.63 4.17 -13.60
C PHE A 81 -4.25 4.43 -15.05
N ARG A 82 -4.07 3.39 -15.88
CA ARG A 82 -3.77 3.52 -17.31
C ARG A 82 -4.87 4.26 -18.06
N ASP A 83 -6.12 4.08 -17.62
CA ASP A 83 -7.30 4.68 -18.24
C ASP A 83 -7.57 6.14 -17.83
N ILE A 84 -6.81 6.70 -16.88
CA ILE A 84 -6.92 8.12 -16.51
C ILE A 84 -6.83 9.00 -17.76
N VAL A 85 -7.82 9.87 -17.93
CA VAL A 85 -7.87 10.84 -19.04
C VAL A 85 -7.03 12.06 -18.68
N LEU A 86 -6.01 12.34 -19.50
CA LEU A 86 -5.14 13.49 -19.33
C LEU A 86 -5.62 14.70 -20.12
N LYS A 87 -6.14 14.46 -21.34
CA LYS A 87 -6.58 15.52 -22.25
C LYS A 87 -7.65 14.97 -23.18
N ALA A 88 -8.70 15.76 -23.38
CA ALA A 88 -9.67 15.58 -24.45
C ALA A 88 -9.50 16.73 -25.45
N SER A 89 -9.31 16.41 -26.72
CA SER A 89 -9.16 17.41 -27.78
C SER A 89 -10.51 17.72 -28.43
N PRO A 90 -10.67 18.89 -29.06
CA PRO A 90 -11.94 19.28 -29.71
C PRO A 90 -12.38 18.35 -30.84
N ASP A 91 -11.46 17.61 -31.43
CA ASP A 91 -11.69 16.60 -32.46
C ASP A 91 -12.24 15.26 -31.91
N GLY A 92 -12.43 15.18 -30.59
CA GLY A 92 -12.90 13.96 -29.91
C GLY A 92 -11.78 12.99 -29.54
N SER A 93 -10.52 13.28 -29.86
CA SER A 93 -9.39 12.44 -29.45
C SER A 93 -9.12 12.56 -27.95
N ILE A 94 -8.88 11.42 -27.31
CA ILE A 94 -8.61 11.33 -25.87
C ILE A 94 -7.17 10.85 -25.68
N THR A 95 -6.40 11.57 -24.88
CA THR A 95 -5.07 11.14 -24.42
C THR A 95 -5.20 10.56 -23.02
N ARG A 96 -4.80 9.30 -22.85
CA ARG A 96 -4.82 8.59 -21.57
C ARG A 96 -3.42 8.55 -20.95
N LEU A 97 -3.36 8.19 -19.67
CA LEU A 97 -2.08 8.03 -18.97
C LEU A 97 -1.21 6.94 -19.62
N SER A 98 -1.81 5.87 -20.13
CA SER A 98 -1.12 4.81 -20.88
C SER A 98 -0.39 5.29 -22.14
N ASP A 99 -0.84 6.39 -22.75
CA ASP A 99 -0.21 6.94 -23.96
C ASP A 99 1.14 7.59 -23.69
N VAL A 100 1.34 8.10 -22.48
CA VAL A 100 2.50 8.92 -22.08
C VAL A 100 3.30 8.36 -20.93
N ALA A 101 2.84 7.26 -20.31
CA ALA A 101 3.47 6.68 -19.14
C ALA A 101 3.33 5.16 -19.09
N ARG A 102 4.27 4.52 -18.39
CA ARG A 102 4.15 3.15 -17.92
C ARG A 102 3.65 3.17 -16.47
N VAL A 103 2.59 2.43 -16.19
CA VAL A 103 2.02 2.26 -14.86
C VAL A 103 2.29 0.86 -14.37
N GLN A 104 2.76 0.74 -13.14
CA GLN A 104 2.99 -0.55 -12.48
C GLN A 104 2.86 -0.42 -10.97
N LEU A 105 2.38 -1.48 -10.33
CA LEU A 105 2.41 -1.62 -8.88
C LEU A 105 3.79 -2.11 -8.47
N ASP A 106 4.52 -1.31 -7.69
CA ASP A 106 5.88 -1.61 -7.28
C ASP A 106 6.19 -0.99 -5.92
N ALA A 107 7.41 -1.19 -5.39
CA ALA A 107 7.81 -0.62 -4.12
C ALA A 107 7.71 0.93 -4.15
N ALA A 108 7.16 1.49 -3.08
CA ALA A 108 7.05 2.95 -2.93
C ALA A 108 8.42 3.63 -2.85
N GLU A 109 9.40 2.94 -2.26
CA GLU A 109 10.77 3.42 -2.09
C GLU A 109 11.78 2.31 -2.42
N TYR A 110 12.90 2.68 -3.02
CA TYR A 110 14.04 1.79 -3.31
C TYR A 110 15.27 2.13 -2.46
N GLY A 111 15.15 3.09 -1.54
CA GLY A 111 16.27 3.60 -0.75
C GLY A 111 16.79 2.61 0.30
N LEU A 112 15.94 1.74 0.82
CA LEU A 112 16.31 0.75 1.82
C LEU A 112 16.10 -0.67 1.28
N ARG A 113 17.16 -1.45 1.28
CA ARG A 113 17.13 -2.86 0.89
C ARG A 113 17.69 -3.72 2.01
N SER A 114 16.92 -4.64 2.51
CA SER A 114 17.34 -5.61 3.51
C SER A 114 17.70 -6.93 2.84
N LEU A 115 18.82 -7.51 3.23
CA LEU A 115 19.32 -8.79 2.71
C LEU A 115 19.75 -9.68 3.88
N LEU A 116 19.42 -10.95 3.78
CA LEU A 116 19.95 -12.01 4.63
C LEU A 116 20.67 -13.04 3.74
N ASN A 117 21.96 -13.25 3.98
CA ASN A 117 22.79 -14.14 3.18
C ASN A 117 22.70 -13.84 1.66
N ASN A 118 22.72 -12.55 1.30
CA ASN A 118 22.60 -12.03 -0.06
C ASN A 118 21.25 -12.33 -0.77
N LYS A 119 20.24 -12.76 -0.03
CA LYS A 119 18.87 -12.91 -0.53
C LYS A 119 17.99 -11.78 0.03
N PRO A 120 16.98 -11.32 -0.72
CA PRO A 120 16.02 -10.34 -0.20
C PRO A 120 15.37 -10.86 1.08
N ALA A 121 15.35 -10.01 2.10
CA ALA A 121 14.77 -10.36 3.40
C ALA A 121 14.10 -9.14 4.04
N ILE A 122 13.17 -9.40 4.94
CA ILE A 122 12.55 -8.40 5.81
C ILE A 122 13.06 -8.67 7.23
N GLY A 123 13.69 -7.67 7.84
CA GLY A 123 14.11 -7.73 9.24
C GLY A 123 12.96 -7.31 10.15
N MET A 124 12.72 -8.07 11.22
CA MET A 124 11.74 -7.73 12.24
C MET A 124 12.41 -7.75 13.61
N GLY A 125 12.48 -6.62 14.27
CA GLY A 125 12.97 -6.50 15.66
C GLY A 125 11.81 -6.44 16.63
N ILE A 126 11.78 -7.35 17.59
CA ILE A 126 10.77 -7.39 18.64
C ILE A 126 11.42 -6.94 19.94
N MET A 127 10.97 -5.82 20.46
CA MET A 127 11.51 -5.19 21.67
C MET A 127 10.56 -5.43 22.85
N GLN A 128 11.11 -5.84 23.99
CA GLN A 128 10.34 -6.04 25.20
C GLN A 128 9.95 -4.72 25.86
N SER A 129 8.81 -4.70 26.53
CA SER A 129 8.44 -3.61 27.44
C SER A 129 9.32 -3.63 28.69
N PRO A 130 9.59 -2.47 29.33
CA PRO A 130 10.27 -2.43 30.60
C PRO A 130 9.60 -3.31 31.65
N GLY A 131 10.37 -4.16 32.34
CA GLY A 131 9.87 -5.08 33.35
C GLY A 131 9.21 -6.38 32.85
N ALA A 132 9.10 -6.57 31.54
CA ALA A 132 8.56 -7.81 30.97
C ALA A 132 9.60 -8.94 31.01
N ASN A 133 9.11 -10.19 31.03
CA ASN A 133 9.96 -11.37 31.03
C ASN A 133 10.39 -11.72 29.59
N ALA A 134 11.68 -11.55 29.29
CA ALA A 134 12.23 -11.81 27.96
C ALA A 134 12.11 -13.30 27.53
N LEU A 135 12.23 -14.23 28.47
CA LEU A 135 12.11 -15.67 28.18
C LEU A 135 10.71 -16.03 27.74
N ASP A 136 9.69 -15.49 28.43
CA ASP A 136 8.29 -15.75 28.09
C ASP A 136 7.93 -15.11 26.74
N ILE A 137 8.43 -13.91 26.46
CA ILE A 137 8.24 -13.24 25.16
C ILE A 137 8.89 -14.09 24.05
N SER A 138 10.13 -14.52 24.22
CA SER A 138 10.81 -15.38 23.23
C SER A 138 10.03 -16.66 22.95
N ALA A 139 9.52 -17.32 24.00
CA ALA A 139 8.71 -18.53 23.84
C ALA A 139 7.40 -18.25 23.07
N GLN A 140 6.68 -17.18 23.41
CA GLN A 140 5.44 -16.80 22.75
C GLN A 140 5.67 -16.37 21.29
N VAL A 141 6.75 -15.64 21.00
CA VAL A 141 7.14 -15.25 19.64
C VAL A 141 7.40 -16.50 18.79
N ARG A 142 8.19 -17.44 19.29
CA ARG A 142 8.47 -18.70 18.57
C ARG A 142 7.21 -19.50 18.29
N ALA A 143 6.32 -19.63 19.28
CA ALA A 143 5.06 -20.34 19.11
C ALA A 143 4.16 -19.62 18.07
N THR A 144 4.07 -18.30 18.14
CA THR A 144 3.28 -17.51 17.19
C THR A 144 3.84 -17.62 15.77
N MET A 145 5.17 -17.55 15.60
CA MET A 145 5.80 -17.66 14.28
C MET A 145 5.61 -19.05 13.68
N ALA A 146 5.70 -20.10 14.47
CA ALA A 146 5.43 -21.47 14.01
C ALA A 146 3.97 -21.69 13.58
N GLU A 147 3.03 -20.96 14.17
CA GLU A 147 1.63 -20.99 13.75
C GLU A 147 1.43 -20.20 12.45
N LEU A 148 2.02 -18.99 12.34
CA LEU A 148 1.92 -18.16 11.15
C LEU A 148 2.63 -18.78 9.94
N GLU A 149 3.69 -19.54 10.15
CA GLU A 149 4.43 -20.22 9.07
C GLU A 149 3.55 -21.13 8.21
N LYS A 150 2.48 -21.68 8.79
CA LYS A 150 1.53 -22.54 8.08
C LYS A 150 0.77 -21.81 6.97
N ASP A 151 0.64 -20.49 7.11
CA ASP A 151 -0.06 -19.62 6.17
C ASP A 151 0.90 -18.88 5.22
N PHE A 152 2.21 -19.15 5.31
CA PHE A 152 3.19 -18.50 4.43
C PHE A 152 3.13 -19.09 3.02
N PRO A 153 3.32 -18.25 1.99
CA PRO A 153 3.56 -18.74 0.64
C PRO A 153 4.83 -19.63 0.59
N ASP A 154 4.87 -20.62 -0.30
CA ASP A 154 5.99 -21.56 -0.46
C ASP A 154 7.36 -20.89 -0.68
N SER A 155 7.36 -19.63 -1.15
CA SER A 155 8.57 -18.82 -1.40
C SER A 155 9.07 -18.05 -0.18
N VAL A 156 8.38 -18.10 0.95
CA VAL A 156 8.68 -17.33 2.16
C VAL A 156 9.04 -18.25 3.31
N GLU A 157 10.23 -18.06 3.87
CA GLU A 157 10.68 -18.73 5.09
C GLU A 157 11.03 -17.69 6.16
N TYR A 158 10.95 -18.03 7.44
CA TYR A 158 11.44 -17.17 8.51
C TYR A 158 12.61 -17.80 9.25
N ARG A 159 13.45 -16.95 9.82
CA ARG A 159 14.56 -17.33 10.71
C ARG A 159 14.64 -16.40 11.89
N ILE A 160 15.02 -16.93 13.04
CA ILE A 160 15.37 -16.14 14.22
C ILE A 160 16.89 -16.09 14.29
N GLU A 161 17.47 -15.01 13.77
CA GLU A 161 18.92 -14.84 13.66
C GLU A 161 19.56 -14.39 14.97
N TYR A 162 18.84 -13.63 15.78
CA TYR A 162 19.34 -13.10 17.04
C TYR A 162 18.30 -13.22 18.14
N ASP A 163 18.64 -13.95 19.19
CA ASP A 163 17.83 -14.10 20.40
C ASP A 163 18.74 -14.04 21.63
N PRO A 164 18.82 -12.86 22.31
CA PRO A 164 19.68 -12.70 23.47
C PRO A 164 19.26 -13.52 24.68
N THR A 165 18.04 -14.08 24.69
CA THR A 165 17.54 -14.91 25.80
C THR A 165 18.29 -16.24 25.92
N GLN A 166 19.02 -16.66 24.88
CA GLN A 166 19.89 -17.85 24.93
C GLN A 166 20.98 -17.69 26.00
N PHE A 167 21.51 -16.48 26.19
CA PHE A 167 22.53 -16.20 27.21
C PHE A 167 21.96 -16.09 28.63
N VAL A 168 20.64 -15.94 28.77
CA VAL A 168 19.96 -15.85 30.06
C VAL A 168 19.58 -17.26 30.55
N ARG A 169 19.47 -18.24 29.65
CA ARG A 169 19.16 -19.62 29.97
C ARG A 169 20.39 -20.46 30.41
N ALA A 170 21.60 -19.94 30.14
CA ALA A 170 22.87 -20.54 30.52
C ALA A 170 23.23 -20.15 31.97
#